data_26c0b570456443d16511d3657d279657
#
_entry.id   26c0b570456443d16511d3657d279657
#
_cell.length_a   1.000
_cell.length_b   1.000
_cell.length_c   1.000
_cell.angle_alpha   90.00
_cell.angle_beta   90.00
_cell.angle_gamma   90.00
#
_symmetry.space_group_name_H-M   'P 1'
#
loop_
_entity.id
_entity.type
_entity.pdbx_description
1 polymer ?
#
loop_
_entity_poly.entity_id
_entity_poly.type
_entity_poly.pdbx_seq_one_letter_code
_entity_poly.pdbx_strand_id
1 'polypeptide(L)'
;YEMSASLVGSEMCIRDRTSTLQTNVIEVRSITSVQPIVVYCPVGTVPQLPYQVWVTYSDGQGEYRQTKWSNSALSTEQSEADDKVYPIGSQYTINGFIIGDDTTENGYPITAKIEVVDTKNTIFPKLIAHTIPLNNVKIDGNNRLTSNRDLAIKEIISWDVSQQLYNYRDTYGLSTEGYTRSDGWDSPETKLKGHGSGHYMSALALAYAAATNPSHKEILRRNITRMVNELRECQERTFVWSEELGRYLEARDFAPEEELKKMKGTWEAFDEHKTKWATYGYGYLNAIPPHHPALIEMYRAYNNSDWVWAPYYSIHKQLAGLIDIATYMDDKSIADKALLIAKDMGLWVWNRMHYRTYVKKDGTQEERRTRPVSYTHLRAHETSA
;
A
#
# COMPACT_ATOMS: atom_id res chain seq x y z
N TYR A 1 -7.05 28.38 6.02
CA TYR A 1 -8.00 29.48 6.32
C TYR A 1 -9.12 29.07 7.27
N GLU A 2 -8.99 28.02 8.07
CA GLU A 2 -10.05 27.62 9.01
C GLU A 2 -9.59 27.21 10.42
N MET A 3 -8.36 27.51 10.77
CA MET A 3 -7.87 27.22 12.14
C MET A 3 -7.99 28.39 13.12
N SER A 4 -8.53 29.54 12.72
CA SER A 4 -8.71 30.67 13.62
C SER A 4 -10.09 30.78 14.31
N ALA A 5 -11.06 29.96 13.89
CA ALA A 5 -12.42 30.03 14.46
C ALA A 5 -12.61 29.23 15.76
N SER A 6 -11.76 28.19 16.02
CA SER A 6 -11.88 27.41 17.25
C SER A 6 -11.16 28.00 18.46
N LEU A 7 -10.23 28.94 18.25
CA LEU A 7 -9.52 29.64 19.32
C LEU A 7 -10.31 30.85 19.87
N VAL A 8 -11.18 31.42 19.05
CA VAL A 8 -11.99 32.58 19.47
C VAL A 8 -13.11 32.22 20.48
N GLY A 9 -13.57 30.95 20.41
CA GLY A 9 -14.59 30.46 21.36
C GLY A 9 -14.08 30.21 22.78
N SER A 10 -12.79 29.91 22.94
CA SER A 10 -12.18 29.64 24.25
C SER A 10 -11.76 30.91 24.98
N GLU A 11 -11.41 31.98 24.28
CA GLU A 11 -11.07 33.26 24.93
C GLU A 11 -12.29 34.05 25.40
N MET A 12 -13.45 33.90 24.77
CA MET A 12 -14.67 34.58 25.24
C MET A 12 -15.25 33.98 26.53
N CYS A 13 -14.93 32.70 26.84
CA CYS A 13 -15.37 32.11 28.13
C CYS A 13 -14.50 32.50 29.33
N ILE A 14 -13.32 33.09 29.10
CA ILE A 14 -12.38 33.44 30.17
C ILE A 14 -12.61 34.84 30.70
N ARG A 15 -13.29 35.75 29.98
CA ARG A 15 -13.43 37.16 30.36
C ARG A 15 -14.56 37.49 31.33
N ASP A 16 -15.53 36.62 31.56
CA ASP A 16 -16.71 36.92 32.40
C ASP A 16 -16.80 36.16 33.73
N ARG A 17 -15.76 35.46 34.15
CA ARG A 17 -15.72 34.81 35.45
C ARG A 17 -14.63 35.40 36.34
N THR A 18 -14.98 36.38 37.15
CA THR A 18 -14.31 36.68 38.45
C THR A 18 -14.64 35.56 39.44
N SER A 19 -14.23 34.32 39.15
CA SER A 19 -14.13 33.28 40.15
C SER A 19 -12.65 33.07 40.43
N THR A 20 -12.25 33.17 41.68
CA THR A 20 -10.98 32.69 42.19
C THR A 20 -10.71 31.35 41.58
N LEU A 21 -9.81 31.30 40.60
CA LEU A 21 -9.25 30.05 40.10
C LEU A 21 -8.55 29.38 41.30
N GLN A 22 -9.24 28.42 41.92
CA GLN A 22 -8.50 27.39 42.62
C GLN A 22 -7.70 26.66 41.53
N THR A 23 -6.42 26.95 41.46
CA THR A 23 -5.47 26.11 40.77
C THR A 23 -5.45 24.77 41.50
N ASN A 24 -6.33 23.87 41.11
CA ASN A 24 -6.10 22.49 41.40
C ASN A 24 -4.79 22.16 40.70
N VAL A 25 -3.75 21.91 41.48
CA VAL A 25 -2.52 21.30 40.98
C VAL A 25 -2.98 19.94 40.42
N ILE A 26 -3.14 19.87 39.12
CA ILE A 26 -3.37 18.59 38.45
C ILE A 26 -2.04 17.83 38.64
N GLU A 27 -2.02 16.89 39.56
CA GLU A 27 -0.90 15.97 39.65
C GLU A 27 -0.76 15.29 38.28
N VAL A 28 0.38 15.54 37.65
CA VAL A 28 0.68 14.91 36.36
C VAL A 28 0.81 13.42 36.63
N ARG A 29 -0.18 12.66 36.16
CA ARG A 29 -0.16 11.21 36.29
C ARG A 29 1.00 10.64 35.44
N SER A 30 1.77 9.76 36.04
CA SER A 30 2.89 9.06 35.37
C SER A 30 2.52 7.62 35.06
N ILE A 31 3.08 7.07 33.98
CA ILE A 31 2.94 5.65 33.64
C ILE A 31 3.67 4.81 34.70
N THR A 32 2.97 3.90 35.34
CA THR A 32 3.53 2.98 36.36
C THR A 32 3.78 1.60 35.82
N SER A 33 3.01 1.15 34.83
CA SER A 33 3.24 -0.14 34.19
C SER A 33 2.70 -0.17 32.75
N VAL A 34 3.25 -1.06 31.96
CA VAL A 34 2.84 -1.36 30.59
C VAL A 34 2.54 -2.85 30.49
N GLN A 35 1.46 -3.21 29.80
CA GLN A 35 1.14 -4.60 29.53
C GLN A 35 2.31 -5.30 28.81
N PRO A 36 2.72 -6.52 29.22
CA PRO A 36 3.77 -7.25 28.53
C PRO A 36 3.48 -7.41 27.04
N ILE A 37 4.47 -7.10 26.20
CA ILE A 37 4.34 -7.15 24.75
C ILE A 37 5.10 -8.37 24.25
N VAL A 38 4.36 -9.40 23.81
CA VAL A 38 4.91 -10.60 23.18
C VAL A 38 4.34 -10.68 21.76
N VAL A 39 5.21 -10.81 20.77
CA VAL A 39 4.86 -10.92 19.35
C VAL A 39 5.36 -12.25 18.81
N TYR A 40 4.45 -13.05 18.33
CA TYR A 40 4.77 -14.28 17.61
C TYR A 40 5.02 -13.96 16.15
N CYS A 41 6.25 -14.16 15.70
CA CYS A 41 6.69 -13.81 14.35
C CYS A 41 6.93 -15.08 13.55
N PRO A 42 6.16 -15.35 12.48
CA PRO A 42 6.44 -16.48 11.60
C PRO A 42 7.85 -16.41 11.03
N VAL A 43 8.55 -17.54 10.94
CA VAL A 43 9.90 -17.63 10.38
C VAL A 43 9.96 -16.98 8.99
N GLY A 44 10.99 -16.18 8.73
CA GLY A 44 11.15 -15.48 7.47
C GLY A 44 10.26 -14.25 7.25
N THR A 45 9.51 -13.82 8.28
CA THR A 45 8.67 -12.61 8.21
C THR A 45 9.17 -11.51 9.15
N VAL A 46 8.69 -10.29 8.93
CA VAL A 46 8.95 -9.14 9.82
C VAL A 46 7.92 -9.15 10.96
N PRO A 47 8.35 -8.97 12.23
CA PRO A 47 7.43 -8.93 13.35
C PRO A 47 6.47 -7.74 13.24
N GLN A 48 5.18 -8.01 13.43
CA GLN A 48 4.15 -6.98 13.46
C GLN A 48 4.02 -6.42 14.87
N LEU A 49 4.68 -5.31 15.13
CA LEU A 49 4.67 -4.65 16.42
C LEU A 49 3.37 -3.89 16.66
N PRO A 50 2.81 -3.92 17.88
CA PRO A 50 1.55 -3.25 18.14
C PRO A 50 1.68 -1.74 18.02
N TYR A 51 0.68 -1.12 17.41
CA TYR A 51 0.58 0.34 17.28
C TYR A 51 0.21 1.02 18.60
N GLN A 52 -0.49 0.31 19.48
CA GLN A 52 -0.92 0.77 20.80
C GLN A 52 -0.68 -0.31 21.84
N VAL A 53 -0.37 0.11 23.06
CA VAL A 53 -0.22 -0.77 24.22
C VAL A 53 -1.02 -0.22 25.39
N TRP A 54 -1.50 -1.12 26.23
CA TRP A 54 -2.19 -0.75 27.46
C TRP A 54 -1.19 -0.29 28.51
N VAL A 55 -1.44 0.90 29.07
CA VAL A 55 -0.65 1.46 30.17
C VAL A 55 -1.52 1.65 31.40
N THR A 56 -0.91 1.60 32.57
CA THR A 56 -1.54 1.95 33.84
C THR A 56 -0.79 3.13 34.44
N TYR A 57 -1.52 4.10 34.96
CA TYR A 57 -0.98 5.31 35.56
C TYR A 57 -0.92 5.26 37.09
N SER A 58 -0.24 6.25 37.70
CA SER A 58 -0.11 6.40 39.13
C SER A 58 -1.43 6.59 39.87
N ASP A 59 -2.49 7.03 39.18
CA ASP A 59 -3.85 7.15 39.69
C ASP A 59 -4.67 5.85 39.60
N GLY A 60 -4.05 4.75 39.12
CA GLY A 60 -4.70 3.46 38.93
C GLY A 60 -5.56 3.35 37.65
N GLN A 61 -5.68 4.42 36.88
CA GLN A 61 -6.40 4.41 35.61
C GLN A 61 -5.55 3.78 34.51
N GLY A 62 -6.18 3.26 33.46
CA GLY A 62 -5.47 2.69 32.32
C GLY A 62 -6.06 3.12 31.00
N GLU A 63 -5.23 3.19 29.97
CA GLU A 63 -5.67 3.48 28.60
C GLU A 63 -4.71 2.89 27.57
N TYR A 64 -5.14 2.84 26.30
CA TYR A 64 -4.26 2.50 25.17
C TYR A 64 -3.48 3.74 24.73
N ARG A 65 -2.14 3.60 24.70
CA ARG A 65 -1.24 4.68 24.23
C ARG A 65 -0.49 4.25 22.99
N GLN A 66 -0.28 5.20 22.08
CA GLN A 66 0.46 4.97 20.85
C GLN A 66 1.93 4.68 21.12
N THR A 67 2.49 3.77 20.33
CA THR A 67 3.87 3.34 20.41
C THR A 67 4.65 3.75 19.18
N LYS A 68 5.95 3.99 19.36
CA LYS A 68 6.91 4.10 18.27
C LYS A 68 8.05 3.14 18.53
N TRP A 69 8.29 2.27 17.59
CA TRP A 69 9.34 1.26 17.69
C TRP A 69 10.62 1.78 17.07
N SER A 70 11.74 1.51 17.72
CA SER A 70 13.03 2.01 17.29
C SER A 70 13.45 1.37 15.97
N ASN A 71 13.67 2.22 14.97
CA ASN A 71 14.23 1.78 13.68
C ASN A 71 15.67 1.30 13.81
N SER A 72 16.41 1.71 14.86
CA SER A 72 17.80 1.27 15.07
C SER A 72 17.90 -0.20 15.47
N ALA A 73 16.93 -0.71 16.24
CA ALA A 73 16.87 -2.15 16.53
C ALA A 73 16.47 -3.00 15.31
N LEU A 74 15.68 -2.42 14.39
CA LEU A 74 15.37 -3.04 13.11
C LEU A 74 16.47 -2.83 12.07
N SER A 75 17.38 -1.87 12.27
CA SER A 75 18.31 -1.42 11.23
C SER A 75 19.73 -1.89 11.36
N THR A 76 20.24 -2.11 12.54
CA THR A 76 21.64 -2.50 12.70
C THR A 76 21.84 -4.01 12.82
N GLU A 77 20.98 -4.69 13.55
CA GLU A 77 21.08 -6.15 13.67
C GLU A 77 20.33 -6.90 12.57
N GLN A 78 19.25 -6.31 12.02
CA GLN A 78 18.51 -6.91 10.90
C GLN A 78 19.00 -6.46 9.51
N SER A 79 19.64 -5.31 9.33
CA SER A 79 20.19 -4.92 8.03
C SER A 79 21.52 -5.62 7.71
N GLU A 80 22.28 -6.02 8.73
CA GLU A 80 23.43 -6.89 8.57
C GLU A 80 23.06 -8.38 8.64
N ALA A 81 21.88 -8.70 9.19
CA ALA A 81 21.33 -10.05 9.33
C ALA A 81 20.18 -10.33 8.37
N ASP A 82 20.08 -9.57 7.30
CA ASP A 82 19.01 -9.72 6.31
C ASP A 82 19.04 -11.09 5.61
N ASP A 83 20.17 -11.80 5.67
CA ASP A 83 20.28 -13.21 5.32
C ASP A 83 20.12 -14.16 6.51
N LYS A 84 20.02 -13.64 7.74
CA LYS A 84 19.74 -14.45 8.93
C LYS A 84 18.23 -14.56 9.11
N VAL A 85 17.65 -15.57 8.53
CA VAL A 85 16.36 -16.08 8.97
C VAL A 85 16.56 -16.62 10.39
N TYR A 86 16.01 -15.93 11.39
CA TYR A 86 16.02 -16.45 12.76
C TYR A 86 15.31 -17.81 12.78
N PRO A 87 15.95 -18.87 13.27
CA PRO A 87 15.33 -20.18 13.28
C PRO A 87 14.11 -20.21 14.23
N ILE A 88 13.20 -21.15 13.96
CA ILE A 88 12.03 -21.38 14.81
C ILE A 88 12.49 -21.62 16.27
N GLY A 89 11.83 -20.98 17.21
CA GLY A 89 12.16 -21.02 18.64
C GLY A 89 13.14 -19.94 19.09
N SER A 90 13.72 -19.14 18.16
CA SER A 90 14.53 -17.99 18.55
C SER A 90 13.68 -16.94 19.26
N GLN A 91 14.32 -16.24 20.21
CA GLN A 91 13.73 -15.12 20.92
C GLN A 91 14.68 -13.92 20.86
N TYR A 92 14.12 -12.72 20.60
CA TYR A 92 14.87 -11.47 20.66
C TYR A 92 13.94 -10.31 21.08
N THR A 93 14.48 -9.16 21.36
CA THR A 93 13.73 -8.00 21.84
C THR A 93 13.87 -6.82 20.88
N ILE A 94 12.78 -6.05 20.76
CA ILE A 94 12.75 -4.79 20.02
C ILE A 94 12.37 -3.69 21.01
N ASN A 95 13.19 -2.63 21.06
CA ASN A 95 12.95 -1.47 21.90
C ASN A 95 12.06 -0.45 21.20
N GLY A 96 11.29 0.26 21.99
CA GLY A 96 10.42 1.35 21.51
C GLY A 96 10.11 2.30 22.66
N PHE A 97 9.17 3.20 22.41
CA PHE A 97 8.67 4.12 23.42
C PHE A 97 7.20 4.47 23.19
N ILE A 98 6.51 4.89 24.24
CA ILE A 98 5.15 5.42 24.18
C ILE A 98 5.23 6.91 23.85
N ILE A 99 4.49 7.32 22.81
CA ILE A 99 4.47 8.70 22.34
C ILE A 99 3.62 9.57 23.31
N GLY A 100 4.12 10.79 23.56
CA GLY A 100 3.36 11.79 24.33
C GLY A 100 3.31 11.52 25.83
N ASP A 101 4.34 10.89 26.37
CA ASP A 101 4.58 10.91 27.82
C ASP A 101 5.35 12.18 28.15
N ASP A 102 4.65 13.14 28.76
CA ASP A 102 5.21 14.44 29.13
C ASP A 102 6.26 14.36 30.26
N THR A 103 6.45 13.19 30.86
CA THR A 103 7.38 12.97 31.94
C THR A 103 8.82 12.67 31.47
N THR A 104 8.98 12.35 30.19
CA THR A 104 10.30 12.08 29.57
C THR A 104 10.42 12.71 28.19
N GLU A 105 11.54 13.39 27.96
CA GLU A 105 11.85 14.06 26.68
C GLU A 105 11.80 13.12 25.46
N ASN A 106 11.98 11.81 25.67
CA ASN A 106 12.02 10.78 24.65
C ASN A 106 10.85 9.78 24.69
N GLY A 107 9.82 10.03 25.51
CA GLY A 107 8.72 9.11 25.75
C GLY A 107 9.05 7.98 26.74
N TYR A 108 8.03 7.24 27.17
CA TYR A 108 8.21 6.14 28.12
C TYR A 108 8.76 4.89 27.40
N PRO A 109 9.92 4.33 27.83
CA PRO A 109 10.56 3.21 27.15
C PRO A 109 9.76 1.92 27.32
N ILE A 110 9.65 1.16 26.23
CA ILE A 110 8.98 -0.15 26.18
C ILE A 110 9.85 -1.14 25.40
N THR A 111 9.59 -2.42 25.64
CA THR A 111 10.27 -3.51 24.93
C THR A 111 9.25 -4.57 24.50
N ALA A 112 9.31 -4.99 23.25
CA ALA A 112 8.58 -6.13 22.75
C ALA A 112 9.49 -7.37 22.73
N LYS A 113 9.00 -8.48 23.25
CA LYS A 113 9.61 -9.79 23.12
C LYS A 113 9.11 -10.45 21.85
N ILE A 114 10.00 -10.82 20.94
CA ILE A 114 9.67 -11.50 19.70
C ILE A 114 9.98 -12.99 19.87
N GLU A 115 9.04 -13.84 19.52
CA GLU A 115 9.21 -15.29 19.48
C GLU A 115 9.01 -15.77 18.04
N VAL A 116 10.04 -16.39 17.47
CA VAL A 116 9.97 -16.92 16.10
C VAL A 116 9.25 -18.27 16.10
N VAL A 117 8.16 -18.36 15.36
CA VAL A 117 7.30 -19.53 15.32
C VAL A 117 7.22 -20.14 13.93
N ASP A 118 6.82 -21.42 13.86
CA ASP A 118 6.49 -22.07 12.60
C ASP A 118 5.24 -21.41 11.99
N THR A 119 5.26 -21.16 10.69
CA THR A 119 4.11 -20.63 9.95
C THR A 119 2.87 -21.51 10.07
N LYS A 120 3.05 -22.83 10.25
CA LYS A 120 1.95 -23.79 10.45
C LYS A 120 1.28 -23.70 11.82
N ASN A 121 2.01 -23.18 12.81
CA ASN A 121 1.56 -23.05 14.20
C ASN A 121 1.27 -21.61 14.60
N THR A 122 1.19 -20.68 13.63
CA THR A 122 0.86 -19.31 13.93
C THR A 122 -0.57 -19.24 14.46
N ILE A 123 -0.70 -18.92 15.73
CA ILE A 123 -2.01 -18.61 16.34
C ILE A 123 -2.35 -17.20 15.88
N PHE A 124 -3.13 -17.10 14.80
CA PHE A 124 -3.73 -15.83 14.44
C PHE A 124 -4.70 -15.42 15.55
N PRO A 125 -4.69 -14.17 15.99
CA PRO A 125 -5.66 -13.70 16.96
C PRO A 125 -7.06 -14.05 16.44
N LYS A 126 -7.85 -14.73 17.27
CA LYS A 126 -9.22 -15.08 16.90
C LYS A 126 -9.97 -13.79 16.65
N LEU A 127 -10.41 -13.58 15.42
CA LEU A 127 -11.21 -12.40 15.08
C LEU A 127 -12.48 -12.40 15.94
N ILE A 128 -12.73 -11.31 16.62
CA ILE A 128 -13.95 -11.09 17.40
C ILE A 128 -15.16 -10.88 16.47
N ALA A 129 -14.89 -10.34 15.29
CA ALA A 129 -15.90 -10.13 14.26
C ALA A 129 -15.39 -10.63 12.90
N HIS A 130 -16.29 -11.18 12.11
CA HIS A 130 -16.03 -11.58 10.73
C HIS A 130 -16.81 -10.68 9.78
N THR A 131 -16.18 -10.29 8.70
CA THR A 131 -16.87 -9.56 7.63
C THR A 131 -17.83 -10.51 6.91
N ILE A 132 -19.03 -10.03 6.63
CA ILE A 132 -19.96 -10.74 5.76
C ILE A 132 -19.61 -10.36 4.32
N PRO A 133 -19.30 -11.33 3.43
CA PRO A 133 -19.06 -11.02 2.03
C PRO A 133 -20.24 -10.27 1.40
N LEU A 134 -19.94 -9.25 0.60
CA LEU A 134 -20.98 -8.36 0.04
C LEU A 134 -22.04 -9.12 -0.78
N ASN A 135 -21.66 -10.17 -1.49
CA ASN A 135 -22.57 -11.03 -2.24
C ASN A 135 -23.56 -11.82 -1.37
N ASN A 136 -23.32 -11.89 -0.04
CA ASN A 136 -24.22 -12.49 0.94
C ASN A 136 -25.10 -11.44 1.64
N VAL A 137 -24.97 -10.17 1.27
CA VAL A 137 -25.76 -9.08 1.84
C VAL A 137 -26.81 -8.63 0.82
N LYS A 138 -28.07 -8.69 1.21
CA LYS A 138 -29.18 -8.24 0.37
C LYS A 138 -29.95 -7.14 1.08
N ILE A 139 -30.14 -6.03 0.40
CA ILE A 139 -31.01 -4.94 0.87
C ILE A 139 -32.35 -5.11 0.15
N ASP A 140 -33.39 -5.38 0.91
CA ASP A 140 -34.73 -5.58 0.38
C ASP A 140 -35.52 -4.25 0.28
N GLY A 141 -36.46 -4.25 -0.62
CA GLY A 141 -37.42 -3.15 -0.85
C GLY A 141 -36.90 -2.06 -1.77
N ASN A 142 -37.80 -1.18 -2.12
CA ASN A 142 -37.51 0.02 -2.93
C ASN A 142 -37.33 1.21 -1.99
N ASN A 143 -36.08 1.55 -1.73
CA ASN A 143 -35.68 2.62 -0.82
C ASN A 143 -34.50 3.41 -1.39
N ARG A 144 -34.09 4.48 -0.67
CA ARG A 144 -32.99 5.33 -1.11
C ARG A 144 -31.66 4.58 -1.32
N LEU A 145 -31.36 3.57 -0.49
CA LEU A 145 -30.11 2.81 -0.60
C LEU A 145 -30.09 1.97 -1.87
N THR A 146 -31.20 1.26 -2.16
CA THR A 146 -31.31 0.45 -3.39
C THR A 146 -31.32 1.32 -4.64
N SER A 147 -31.99 2.49 -4.61
CA SER A 147 -31.98 3.43 -5.73
C SER A 147 -30.58 4.01 -6.00
N ASN A 148 -29.85 4.41 -4.96
CA ASN A 148 -28.50 4.93 -5.11
C ASN A 148 -27.52 3.86 -5.59
N ARG A 149 -27.63 2.62 -5.08
CA ARG A 149 -26.86 1.48 -5.59
C ARG A 149 -27.06 1.31 -7.09
N ASP A 150 -28.32 1.29 -7.54
CA ASP A 150 -28.63 1.04 -8.95
C ASP A 150 -28.21 2.20 -9.86
N LEU A 151 -28.23 3.43 -9.36
CA LEU A 151 -27.64 4.59 -10.05
C LEU A 151 -26.13 4.46 -10.16
N ALA A 152 -25.42 4.11 -9.08
CA ALA A 152 -23.98 3.91 -9.08
C ALA A 152 -23.58 2.77 -10.05
N ILE A 153 -24.33 1.67 -10.08
CA ILE A 153 -24.09 0.57 -11.02
C ILE A 153 -24.25 1.04 -12.47
N LYS A 154 -25.28 1.83 -12.78
CA LYS A 154 -25.47 2.39 -14.13
C LYS A 154 -24.32 3.30 -14.54
N GLU A 155 -23.83 4.13 -13.62
CA GLU A 155 -22.68 4.99 -13.85
C GLU A 155 -21.43 4.15 -14.16
N ILE A 156 -21.10 3.16 -13.34
CA ILE A 156 -19.95 2.28 -13.54
C ILE A 156 -20.02 1.53 -14.88
N ILE A 157 -21.21 1.08 -15.29
CA ILE A 157 -21.44 0.41 -16.58
C ILE A 157 -21.21 1.36 -17.76
N SER A 158 -21.48 2.66 -17.60
CA SER A 158 -21.33 3.65 -18.67
C SER A 158 -19.88 4.00 -18.99
N TRP A 159 -18.95 3.66 -18.10
CA TRP A 159 -17.53 3.96 -18.30
C TRP A 159 -16.91 3.07 -19.37
N ASP A 160 -16.08 3.67 -20.20
CA ASP A 160 -15.40 2.96 -21.27
C ASP A 160 -14.19 2.18 -20.75
N VAL A 161 -14.26 0.86 -20.82
CA VAL A 161 -13.17 -0.05 -20.44
C VAL A 161 -11.91 0.21 -21.26
N SER A 162 -12.05 0.58 -22.53
CA SER A 162 -10.90 0.87 -23.38
C SER A 162 -10.09 2.06 -22.88
N GLN A 163 -10.76 3.06 -22.34
CA GLN A 163 -10.13 4.23 -21.73
C GLN A 163 -9.31 3.86 -20.48
N GLN A 164 -9.80 2.90 -19.68
CA GLN A 164 -9.09 2.41 -18.50
C GLN A 164 -7.84 1.58 -18.85
N LEU A 165 -7.82 0.94 -19.99
CA LEU A 165 -6.75 0.08 -20.48
C LEU A 165 -5.72 0.81 -21.34
N TYR A 166 -6.03 1.98 -21.86
CA TYR A 166 -5.20 2.71 -22.81
C TYR A 166 -3.75 2.87 -22.34
N ASN A 167 -3.52 3.39 -21.14
CA ASN A 167 -2.19 3.65 -20.61
C ASN A 167 -1.38 2.36 -20.37
N TYR A 168 -2.04 1.26 -20.02
CA TYR A 168 -1.34 -0.02 -19.88
C TYR A 168 -0.85 -0.50 -21.24
N ARG A 169 -1.72 -0.53 -22.22
CA ARG A 169 -1.34 -0.97 -23.57
C ARG A 169 -0.20 -0.12 -24.15
N ASP A 170 -0.30 1.20 -24.00
CA ASP A 170 0.76 2.14 -24.44
C ASP A 170 2.09 1.84 -23.71
N THR A 171 2.06 1.69 -22.39
CA THR A 171 3.26 1.40 -21.58
C THR A 171 3.94 0.08 -21.97
N TYR A 172 3.16 -0.92 -22.38
CA TYR A 172 3.68 -2.22 -22.77
C TYR A 172 3.84 -2.41 -24.29
N GLY A 173 3.71 -1.35 -25.08
CA GLY A 173 3.88 -1.38 -26.53
C GLY A 173 2.85 -2.26 -27.25
N LEU A 174 1.65 -2.37 -26.70
CA LEU A 174 0.50 -2.97 -27.35
C LEU A 174 -0.28 -1.92 -28.13
N SER A 175 -0.96 -2.34 -29.20
CA SER A 175 -1.76 -1.40 -30.00
C SER A 175 -2.84 -0.72 -29.15
N THR A 176 -2.94 0.59 -29.29
CA THR A 176 -4.00 1.43 -28.73
C THR A 176 -5.04 1.85 -29.78
N GLU A 177 -4.94 1.31 -30.98
CA GLU A 177 -5.92 1.56 -32.04
C GLU A 177 -7.31 1.04 -31.61
N GLY A 178 -8.32 1.89 -31.72
CA GLY A 178 -9.68 1.58 -31.26
C GLY A 178 -9.90 1.74 -29.76
N TYR A 179 -8.89 2.22 -29.02
CA TYR A 179 -9.01 2.55 -27.59
C TYR A 179 -9.25 4.04 -27.40
N THR A 180 -10.15 4.38 -26.50
CA THR A 180 -10.33 5.77 -26.07
C THR A 180 -9.14 6.20 -25.24
N ARG A 181 -8.52 7.33 -25.59
CA ARG A 181 -7.41 7.87 -24.81
C ARG A 181 -7.87 8.22 -23.40
N SER A 182 -7.10 7.81 -22.41
CA SER A 182 -7.37 8.16 -21.01
C SER A 182 -7.33 9.68 -20.80
N ASP A 183 -8.10 10.17 -19.85
CA ASP A 183 -8.20 11.60 -19.54
C ASP A 183 -8.11 11.89 -18.02
N GLY A 184 -8.27 13.14 -17.64
CA GLY A 184 -8.27 13.58 -16.26
C GLY A 184 -6.96 13.21 -15.54
N TRP A 185 -7.08 12.64 -14.36
CA TRP A 185 -5.94 12.21 -13.54
C TRP A 185 -5.26 10.95 -14.06
N ASP A 186 -5.91 10.25 -14.96
CA ASP A 186 -5.34 9.10 -15.69
C ASP A 186 -4.88 9.46 -17.10
N SER A 187 -4.84 10.76 -17.48
CA SER A 187 -4.33 11.12 -18.78
C SER A 187 -2.88 10.65 -18.93
N PRO A 188 -2.44 10.31 -20.18
CA PRO A 188 -1.06 9.86 -20.41
C PRO A 188 0.02 10.82 -19.90
N GLU A 189 -0.32 12.10 -19.74
CA GLU A 189 0.56 13.16 -19.24
C GLU A 189 0.64 13.23 -17.72
N THR A 190 -0.13 12.42 -16.98
CA THR A 190 -0.09 12.44 -15.51
C THR A 190 0.84 11.40 -14.94
N LYS A 191 1.37 11.70 -13.76
CA LYS A 191 2.27 10.82 -13.01
C LYS A 191 1.53 9.86 -12.08
N LEU A 192 0.21 9.93 -12.10
CA LEU A 192 -0.67 9.12 -11.26
C LEU A 192 -1.50 8.12 -12.08
N LYS A 193 -1.28 8.09 -13.40
CA LYS A 193 -2.02 7.21 -14.30
C LYS A 193 -2.00 5.75 -13.84
N GLY A 194 -3.13 5.08 -14.02
CA GLY A 194 -3.35 3.72 -13.55
C GLY A 194 -4.00 3.62 -12.16
N HIS A 195 -4.05 4.70 -11.38
CA HIS A 195 -4.76 4.67 -10.10
C HIS A 195 -6.28 4.61 -10.28
N GLY A 196 -6.81 5.39 -11.22
CA GLY A 196 -8.24 5.39 -11.55
C GLY A 196 -8.70 4.04 -12.09
N SER A 197 -7.87 3.39 -12.92
CA SER A 197 -8.15 2.02 -13.38
C SER A 197 -8.21 1.02 -12.22
N GLY A 198 -7.37 1.18 -11.19
CA GLY A 198 -7.44 0.38 -9.97
C GLY A 198 -8.75 0.58 -9.21
N HIS A 199 -9.16 1.83 -9.02
CA HIS A 199 -10.46 2.16 -8.42
C HIS A 199 -11.63 1.64 -9.25
N TYR A 200 -11.53 1.73 -10.58
CA TYR A 200 -12.55 1.21 -11.49
C TYR A 200 -12.71 -0.31 -11.35
N MET A 201 -11.62 -1.06 -11.23
CA MET A 201 -11.67 -2.50 -10.98
C MET A 201 -12.37 -2.84 -9.65
N SER A 202 -12.07 -2.13 -8.57
CA SER A 202 -12.78 -2.26 -7.30
C SER A 202 -14.27 -1.94 -7.45
N ALA A 203 -14.60 -0.85 -8.15
CA ALA A 203 -15.97 -0.45 -8.40
C ALA A 203 -16.73 -1.51 -9.23
N LEU A 204 -16.12 -2.07 -10.27
CA LEU A 204 -16.69 -3.16 -11.06
C LEU A 204 -17.00 -4.39 -10.20
N ALA A 205 -16.04 -4.81 -9.36
CA ALA A 205 -16.20 -5.99 -8.51
C ALA A 205 -17.31 -5.82 -7.47
N LEU A 206 -17.35 -4.67 -6.81
CA LEU A 206 -18.39 -4.35 -5.83
C LEU A 206 -19.77 -4.17 -6.49
N ALA A 207 -19.83 -3.53 -7.65
CA ALA A 207 -21.04 -3.42 -8.44
C ALA A 207 -21.56 -4.79 -8.88
N TYR A 208 -20.66 -5.68 -9.32
CA TYR A 208 -20.98 -7.04 -9.70
C TYR A 208 -21.58 -7.85 -8.54
N ALA A 209 -20.98 -7.76 -7.36
CA ALA A 209 -21.47 -8.41 -6.15
C ALA A 209 -22.86 -7.88 -5.73
N ALA A 210 -23.10 -6.58 -5.89
CA ALA A 210 -24.33 -5.91 -5.46
C ALA A 210 -25.44 -5.87 -6.51
N ALA A 211 -25.14 -6.18 -7.78
CA ALA A 211 -26.09 -6.08 -8.88
C ALA A 211 -27.23 -7.11 -8.76
N THR A 212 -28.47 -6.61 -8.76
CA THR A 212 -29.68 -7.44 -8.76
C THR A 212 -30.30 -7.57 -10.15
N ASN A 213 -29.97 -6.66 -11.09
CA ASN A 213 -30.42 -6.71 -12.47
C ASN A 213 -29.49 -7.63 -13.28
N PRO A 214 -30.01 -8.73 -13.88
CA PRO A 214 -29.20 -9.68 -14.65
C PRO A 214 -28.45 -9.05 -15.83
N SER A 215 -29.09 -8.11 -16.54
CA SER A 215 -28.45 -7.43 -17.68
C SER A 215 -27.27 -6.57 -17.23
N HIS A 216 -27.41 -5.85 -16.12
CA HIS A 216 -26.30 -5.09 -15.52
C HIS A 216 -25.16 -6.02 -15.08
N LYS A 217 -25.51 -7.14 -14.42
CA LYS A 217 -24.52 -8.11 -13.96
C LYS A 217 -23.74 -8.69 -15.14
N GLU A 218 -24.38 -8.96 -16.27
CA GLU A 218 -23.71 -9.48 -17.46
C GLU A 218 -22.76 -8.44 -18.10
N ILE A 219 -23.14 -7.16 -18.14
CA ILE A 219 -22.25 -6.10 -18.64
C ILE A 219 -21.03 -5.97 -17.72
N LEU A 220 -21.23 -5.97 -16.41
CA LEU A 220 -20.15 -5.91 -15.42
C LEU A 220 -19.22 -7.11 -15.56
N ARG A 221 -19.75 -8.33 -15.72
CA ARG A 221 -18.97 -9.55 -15.98
C ARG A 221 -18.07 -9.38 -17.21
N ARG A 222 -18.62 -8.93 -18.32
CA ARG A 222 -17.87 -8.70 -19.56
C ARG A 222 -16.77 -7.66 -19.37
N ASN A 223 -17.07 -6.56 -18.67
CA ASN A 223 -16.09 -5.51 -18.41
C ASN A 223 -14.94 -5.98 -17.49
N ILE A 224 -15.26 -6.73 -16.43
CA ILE A 224 -14.26 -7.38 -15.57
C ILE A 224 -13.38 -8.34 -16.37
N THR A 225 -14.01 -9.21 -17.16
CA THR A 225 -13.30 -10.20 -17.98
C THR A 225 -12.31 -9.53 -18.94
N ARG A 226 -12.75 -8.45 -19.58
CA ARG A 226 -11.90 -7.67 -20.48
C ARG A 226 -10.73 -7.03 -19.73
N MET A 227 -10.97 -6.35 -18.59
CA MET A 227 -9.92 -5.76 -17.76
C MET A 227 -8.87 -6.80 -17.36
N VAL A 228 -9.30 -7.93 -16.81
CA VAL A 228 -8.38 -8.98 -16.33
C VAL A 228 -7.57 -9.59 -17.47
N ASN A 229 -8.19 -9.89 -18.61
CA ASN A 229 -7.49 -10.50 -19.74
C ASN A 229 -6.44 -9.55 -20.35
N GLU A 230 -6.80 -8.30 -20.59
CA GLU A 230 -5.89 -7.34 -21.22
C GLU A 230 -4.78 -6.87 -20.26
N LEU A 231 -5.05 -6.76 -18.96
CA LEU A 231 -4.01 -6.51 -17.96
C LEU A 231 -3.03 -7.70 -17.88
N ARG A 232 -3.53 -8.93 -17.98
CA ARG A 232 -2.66 -10.11 -18.05
C ARG A 232 -1.79 -10.12 -19.29
N GLU A 233 -2.36 -9.79 -20.46
CA GLU A 233 -1.61 -9.63 -21.71
C GLU A 233 -0.45 -8.61 -21.56
N CYS A 234 -0.72 -7.48 -20.91
CA CYS A 234 0.32 -6.48 -20.61
C CYS A 234 1.41 -7.08 -19.70
N GLN A 235 1.01 -7.71 -18.60
CA GLN A 235 1.94 -8.26 -17.61
C GLN A 235 2.84 -9.34 -18.19
N GLU A 236 2.30 -10.23 -19.01
CA GLU A 236 3.04 -11.34 -19.63
C GLU A 236 4.17 -10.88 -20.55
N ARG A 237 4.13 -9.64 -21.05
CA ARG A 237 5.26 -9.08 -21.80
C ARG A 237 6.52 -8.91 -20.95
N THR A 238 6.40 -8.87 -19.64
CA THR A 238 7.54 -8.81 -18.71
C THR A 238 8.13 -10.18 -18.39
N PHE A 239 7.57 -11.26 -18.92
CA PHE A 239 8.00 -12.63 -18.64
C PHE A 239 9.13 -13.05 -19.57
N VAL A 240 10.32 -12.55 -19.30
CA VAL A 240 11.52 -12.85 -20.06
C VAL A 240 12.28 -13.98 -19.36
N TRP A 241 12.31 -15.15 -19.97
CA TRP A 241 13.04 -16.30 -19.45
C TRP A 241 14.53 -16.16 -19.69
N SER A 242 15.34 -16.49 -18.70
CA SER A 242 16.79 -16.60 -18.80
C SER A 242 17.22 -18.05 -18.68
N GLU A 243 17.79 -18.60 -19.74
CA GLU A 243 18.34 -19.95 -19.72
C GLU A 243 19.53 -20.06 -18.76
N GLU A 244 20.35 -19.01 -18.68
CA GLU A 244 21.51 -18.95 -17.79
C GLU A 244 21.11 -19.03 -16.31
N LEU A 245 20.06 -18.31 -15.92
CA LEU A 245 19.59 -18.26 -14.53
C LEU A 245 18.54 -19.33 -14.20
N GLY A 246 18.00 -20.03 -15.21
CA GLY A 246 16.94 -21.00 -15.03
C GLY A 246 15.66 -20.45 -14.44
N ARG A 247 15.39 -19.14 -14.64
CA ARG A 247 14.20 -18.42 -14.14
C ARG A 247 13.85 -17.23 -15.02
N TYR A 248 12.67 -16.64 -14.79
CA TYR A 248 12.36 -15.35 -15.38
C TYR A 248 13.26 -14.26 -14.81
N LEU A 249 13.59 -13.29 -15.67
CA LEU A 249 14.34 -12.11 -15.26
C LEU A 249 13.48 -11.24 -14.33
N GLU A 250 14.04 -10.92 -13.18
CA GLU A 250 13.43 -10.11 -12.14
C GLU A 250 13.91 -8.66 -12.20
N ALA A 251 13.28 -7.76 -11.45
CA ALA A 251 13.68 -6.35 -11.41
C ALA A 251 15.16 -6.14 -11.04
N ARG A 252 15.75 -7.04 -10.25
CA ARG A 252 17.17 -7.00 -9.85
C ARG A 252 18.17 -7.32 -10.97
N ASP A 253 17.71 -7.97 -12.04
CA ASP A 253 18.56 -8.34 -13.17
C ASP A 253 18.71 -7.21 -14.19
N PHE A 254 17.94 -6.14 -14.03
CA PHE A 254 17.92 -5.02 -14.95
C PHE A 254 18.43 -3.73 -14.27
N ALA A 255 19.10 -2.95 -15.09
CA ALA A 255 19.56 -1.59 -14.85
C ALA A 255 20.26 -1.40 -13.52
N PRO A 256 21.58 -1.37 -13.54
CA PRO A 256 22.33 -0.87 -12.42
C PRO A 256 21.86 0.54 -12.07
N GLU A 257 21.86 0.84 -10.79
CA GLU A 257 21.43 2.14 -10.24
C GLU A 257 22.05 3.35 -10.95
N GLU A 258 23.22 3.21 -11.58
CA GLU A 258 23.88 4.27 -12.32
C GLU A 258 23.14 4.72 -13.56
N GLU A 259 22.44 3.81 -14.23
CA GLU A 259 21.58 4.18 -15.35
C GLU A 259 20.31 4.85 -14.82
N LEU A 260 19.76 4.33 -13.72
CA LEU A 260 18.60 4.92 -13.06
C LEU A 260 18.90 6.32 -12.50
N LYS A 261 20.12 6.58 -12.02
CA LYS A 261 20.55 7.91 -11.56
C LYS A 261 20.55 8.97 -12.66
N LYS A 262 20.76 8.57 -13.88
CA LYS A 262 20.72 9.45 -15.06
C LYS A 262 19.30 9.74 -15.54
N MET A 263 18.36 8.89 -15.13
CA MET A 263 16.96 9.03 -15.52
C MET A 263 16.33 10.21 -14.80
N LYS A 264 15.57 10.97 -15.56
CA LYS A 264 14.67 11.99 -15.03
C LYS A 264 13.25 11.44 -15.10
N GLY A 265 12.42 11.85 -14.18
CA GLY A 265 10.99 11.54 -14.24
C GLY A 265 10.24 12.41 -15.24
N THR A 266 10.94 12.98 -16.22
CA THR A 266 10.37 13.84 -17.29
C THR A 266 9.61 13.01 -18.32
N TRP A 267 8.82 13.66 -19.17
CA TRP A 267 8.07 13.01 -20.23
C TRP A 267 8.96 12.32 -21.25
N GLU A 268 10.09 12.96 -21.60
CA GLU A 268 11.07 12.40 -22.52
C GLU A 268 11.64 11.09 -21.96
N ALA A 269 11.96 11.06 -20.67
CA ALA A 269 12.42 9.85 -20.00
C ALA A 269 11.31 8.80 -19.90
N PHE A 270 10.06 9.24 -19.71
CA PHE A 270 8.92 8.33 -19.72
C PHE A 270 8.75 7.68 -21.11
N ASP A 271 8.77 8.47 -22.18
CA ASP A 271 8.63 7.98 -23.54
C ASP A 271 9.82 7.10 -23.95
N GLU A 272 11.01 7.34 -23.43
CA GLU A 272 12.16 6.48 -23.64
C GLU A 272 11.99 5.10 -22.97
N HIS A 273 11.31 5.04 -21.82
CA HIS A 273 11.16 3.78 -21.05
C HIS A 273 9.86 3.06 -21.30
N LYS A 274 8.82 3.71 -21.77
CA LYS A 274 7.63 2.98 -22.24
C LYS A 274 8.05 2.08 -23.39
N THR A 275 7.39 0.94 -23.53
CA THR A 275 7.74 -0.10 -24.50
C THR A 275 9.02 -0.91 -24.24
N LYS A 276 9.86 -0.55 -23.28
CA LYS A 276 10.98 -1.38 -22.83
C LYS A 276 10.53 -2.47 -21.85
N TRP A 277 9.34 -3.00 -22.06
CA TRP A 277 8.67 -3.96 -21.17
C TRP A 277 9.50 -5.19 -20.83
N ALA A 278 10.38 -5.65 -21.74
CA ALA A 278 11.30 -6.75 -21.46
C ALA A 278 12.27 -6.46 -20.31
N THR A 279 12.47 -5.20 -19.95
CA THR A 279 13.35 -4.76 -18.86
C THR A 279 12.61 -4.39 -17.58
N TYR A 280 11.29 -4.61 -17.51
CA TYR A 280 10.49 -4.24 -16.34
C TYR A 280 10.62 -5.24 -15.19
N GLY A 281 11.03 -6.45 -15.49
CA GLY A 281 11.13 -7.55 -14.52
C GLY A 281 9.80 -8.30 -14.35
N TYR A 282 9.94 -9.60 -14.09
CA TYR A 282 8.81 -10.52 -13.95
C TYR A 282 7.73 -9.99 -13.01
N GLY A 283 6.50 -10.01 -13.50
CA GLY A 283 5.31 -9.68 -12.72
C GLY A 283 4.98 -8.20 -12.65
N TYR A 284 5.81 -7.29 -13.18
CA TYR A 284 5.47 -5.87 -13.18
C TYR A 284 4.17 -5.60 -13.93
N LEU A 285 3.28 -4.85 -13.29
CA LEU A 285 2.08 -4.30 -13.93
C LEU A 285 1.79 -2.93 -13.33
N ASN A 286 1.88 -1.91 -14.17
CA ASN A 286 1.47 -0.53 -13.86
C ASN A 286 1.29 0.22 -15.18
N ALA A 287 0.47 1.25 -15.18
CA ALA A 287 0.36 2.19 -16.31
C ALA A 287 1.58 3.13 -16.45
N ILE A 288 2.54 3.05 -15.54
CA ILE A 288 3.79 3.83 -15.50
C ILE A 288 4.97 2.85 -15.55
N PRO A 289 6.02 3.09 -16.37
CA PRO A 289 7.22 2.26 -16.36
C PRO A 289 7.93 2.22 -15.00
N PRO A 290 8.69 1.17 -14.66
CA PRO A 290 9.26 0.95 -13.34
C PRO A 290 10.39 1.92 -12.95
N HIS A 291 10.83 2.81 -13.84
CA HIS A 291 11.80 3.85 -13.48
C HIS A 291 11.22 4.86 -12.45
N HIS A 292 9.90 5.09 -12.42
CA HIS A 292 9.27 5.92 -11.39
C HIS A 292 9.36 5.31 -9.98
N PRO A 293 8.98 4.04 -9.76
CA PRO A 293 9.32 3.36 -8.51
C PRO A 293 10.79 3.45 -8.14
N ALA A 294 11.70 3.22 -9.09
CA ALA A 294 13.12 3.30 -8.85
C ALA A 294 13.60 4.70 -8.42
N LEU A 295 13.08 5.77 -9.02
CA LEU A 295 13.39 7.14 -8.62
C LEU A 295 12.91 7.45 -7.20
N ILE A 296 11.72 6.99 -6.80
CA ILE A 296 11.24 7.11 -5.42
C ILE A 296 12.18 6.41 -4.43
N GLU A 297 12.62 5.21 -4.76
CA GLU A 297 13.55 4.44 -3.93
C GLU A 297 14.92 5.11 -3.79
N MET A 298 15.30 5.96 -4.74
CA MET A 298 16.47 6.83 -4.67
C MET A 298 16.21 8.17 -3.96
N TYR A 299 15.07 8.30 -3.25
CA TYR A 299 14.66 9.52 -2.55
C TYR A 299 14.44 10.74 -3.47
N ARG A 300 14.14 10.52 -4.73
CA ARG A 300 13.78 11.56 -5.69
C ARG A 300 12.26 11.68 -5.77
N ALA A 301 11.66 12.30 -4.77
CA ALA A 301 10.23 12.48 -4.72
C ALA A 301 9.85 13.95 -4.87
N TYR A 302 8.75 14.22 -5.51
CA TYR A 302 7.96 15.46 -5.45
C TYR A 302 8.64 16.74 -5.88
N ASN A 303 9.83 16.72 -6.46
CA ASN A 303 10.40 17.96 -6.99
C ASN A 303 10.01 18.18 -8.45
N ASN A 304 10.02 19.45 -8.88
CA ASN A 304 9.64 19.83 -10.24
C ASN A 304 10.64 19.32 -11.30
N SER A 305 11.87 18.97 -10.91
CA SER A 305 12.91 18.52 -11.83
C SER A 305 12.85 17.01 -12.12
N ASP A 306 12.44 16.19 -11.14
CA ASP A 306 12.42 14.75 -11.30
C ASP A 306 11.05 14.18 -11.65
N TRP A 307 10.01 14.98 -11.50
CA TRP A 307 8.66 14.63 -11.96
C TRP A 307 8.09 13.30 -11.47
N VAL A 308 8.54 12.80 -10.34
CA VAL A 308 8.02 11.58 -9.73
C VAL A 308 6.96 11.92 -8.71
N TRP A 309 5.85 11.18 -8.69
CA TRP A 309 4.81 11.36 -7.69
C TRP A 309 4.62 10.09 -6.84
N ALA A 310 3.57 9.30 -7.06
CA ALA A 310 3.17 8.21 -6.18
C ALA A 310 2.98 6.87 -6.95
N PRO A 311 4.03 6.30 -7.57
CA PRO A 311 3.90 5.08 -8.38
C PRO A 311 3.44 3.87 -7.55
N TYR A 312 3.86 3.76 -6.30
CA TYR A 312 3.41 2.68 -5.41
C TYR A 312 1.95 2.83 -4.98
N TYR A 313 1.44 4.07 -4.91
CA TYR A 313 0.02 4.31 -4.71
C TYR A 313 -0.81 3.74 -5.87
N SER A 314 -0.39 3.97 -7.12
CA SER A 314 -1.06 3.39 -8.30
C SER A 314 -1.02 1.87 -8.26
N ILE A 315 0.14 1.26 -7.96
CA ILE A 315 0.27 -0.21 -7.79
C ILE A 315 -0.69 -0.73 -6.70
N HIS A 316 -0.76 -0.04 -5.56
CA HIS A 316 -1.67 -0.41 -4.47
C HIS A 316 -3.14 -0.41 -4.90
N LYS A 317 -3.59 0.61 -5.66
CA LYS A 317 -4.97 0.67 -6.15
C LYS A 317 -5.27 -0.44 -7.15
N GLN A 318 -4.32 -0.78 -8.00
CA GLN A 318 -4.44 -1.89 -8.94
C GLN A 318 -4.51 -3.25 -8.23
N LEU A 319 -3.66 -3.47 -7.22
CA LEU A 319 -3.70 -4.66 -6.38
C LEU A 319 -5.05 -4.80 -5.67
N ALA A 320 -5.56 -3.71 -5.08
CA ALA A 320 -6.87 -3.70 -4.43
C ALA A 320 -7.97 -4.11 -5.41
N GLY A 321 -8.02 -3.51 -6.60
CA GLY A 321 -9.01 -3.83 -7.62
C GLY A 321 -8.95 -5.29 -8.11
N LEU A 322 -7.75 -5.83 -8.30
CA LEU A 322 -7.57 -7.24 -8.68
C LEU A 322 -8.01 -8.21 -7.56
N ILE A 323 -7.72 -7.89 -6.31
CA ILE A 323 -8.15 -8.68 -5.15
C ILE A 323 -9.67 -8.63 -4.98
N ASP A 324 -10.29 -7.46 -5.19
CA ASP A 324 -11.75 -7.33 -5.15
C ASP A 324 -12.40 -8.17 -6.25
N ILE A 325 -11.85 -8.15 -7.48
CA ILE A 325 -12.31 -9.03 -8.56
C ILE A 325 -12.18 -10.51 -8.18
N ALA A 326 -11.02 -10.92 -7.68
CA ALA A 326 -10.78 -12.29 -7.25
C ALA A 326 -11.72 -12.73 -6.13
N THR A 327 -12.18 -11.79 -5.30
CA THR A 327 -13.08 -12.06 -4.18
C THR A 327 -14.54 -12.19 -4.61
N TYR A 328 -15.01 -11.35 -5.54
CA TYR A 328 -16.42 -11.20 -5.84
C TYR A 328 -16.88 -11.78 -7.19
N MET A 329 -15.94 -12.08 -8.09
CA MET A 329 -16.28 -12.67 -9.39
C MET A 329 -16.64 -14.15 -9.23
N ASP A 330 -17.81 -14.57 -9.71
CA ASP A 330 -18.26 -15.96 -9.64
C ASP A 330 -17.66 -16.86 -10.73
N ASP A 331 -17.16 -16.28 -11.84
CA ASP A 331 -16.35 -17.00 -12.81
C ASP A 331 -14.96 -17.27 -12.23
N LYS A 332 -14.77 -18.51 -11.80
CA LYS A 332 -13.52 -18.93 -11.13
C LYS A 332 -12.29 -18.74 -12.02
N SER A 333 -12.40 -18.93 -13.33
CA SER A 333 -11.27 -18.75 -14.26
C SER A 333 -10.78 -17.30 -14.26
N ILE A 334 -11.70 -16.34 -14.23
CA ILE A 334 -11.37 -14.91 -14.20
C ILE A 334 -10.90 -14.50 -12.82
N ALA A 335 -11.56 -14.99 -11.76
CA ALA A 335 -11.15 -14.74 -10.37
C ALA A 335 -9.71 -15.24 -10.09
N ASP A 336 -9.41 -16.48 -10.47
CA ASP A 336 -8.07 -17.07 -10.31
C ASP A 336 -7.01 -16.31 -11.14
N LYS A 337 -7.36 -15.87 -12.35
CA LYS A 337 -6.47 -15.05 -13.19
C LYS A 337 -6.19 -13.68 -12.55
N ALA A 338 -7.19 -13.01 -12.00
CA ALA A 338 -7.01 -11.74 -11.28
C ALA A 338 -6.09 -11.92 -10.06
N LEU A 339 -6.30 -12.98 -9.30
CA LEU A 339 -5.44 -13.33 -8.15
C LEU A 339 -4.00 -13.64 -8.61
N LEU A 340 -3.83 -14.33 -9.72
CA LEU A 340 -2.51 -14.62 -10.28
C LEU A 340 -1.77 -13.34 -10.69
N ILE A 341 -2.47 -12.41 -11.37
CA ILE A 341 -1.90 -11.10 -11.72
C ILE A 341 -1.45 -10.37 -10.46
N ALA A 342 -2.31 -10.31 -9.44
CA ALA A 342 -2.00 -9.64 -8.16
C ALA A 342 -0.81 -10.30 -7.44
N LYS A 343 -0.73 -11.63 -7.47
CA LYS A 343 0.39 -12.39 -6.89
C LYS A 343 1.71 -12.07 -7.59
N ASP A 344 1.72 -12.07 -8.92
CA ASP A 344 2.92 -11.75 -9.71
C ASP A 344 3.36 -10.28 -9.47
N MET A 345 2.41 -9.34 -9.40
CA MET A 345 2.70 -7.95 -9.00
C MET A 345 3.28 -7.87 -7.59
N GLY A 346 2.70 -8.61 -6.65
CA GLY A 346 3.20 -8.67 -5.26
C GLY A 346 4.61 -9.22 -5.20
N LEU A 347 4.94 -10.23 -6.00
CA LEU A 347 6.28 -10.79 -6.10
C LEU A 347 7.27 -9.77 -6.68
N TRP A 348 6.87 -9.01 -7.73
CA TRP A 348 7.70 -7.93 -8.27
C TRP A 348 8.02 -6.88 -7.20
N VAL A 349 7.00 -6.42 -6.45
CA VAL A 349 7.19 -5.44 -5.35
C VAL A 349 8.10 -6.00 -4.28
N TRP A 350 7.88 -7.27 -3.90
CA TRP A 350 8.71 -7.95 -2.90
C TRP A 350 10.17 -8.02 -3.35
N ASN A 351 10.43 -8.48 -4.57
CA ASN A 351 11.79 -8.55 -5.15
C ASN A 351 12.43 -7.16 -5.20
N ARG A 352 11.68 -6.16 -5.63
CA ARG A 352 12.18 -4.79 -5.72
C ARG A 352 12.57 -4.21 -4.35
N MET A 353 11.86 -4.58 -3.30
CA MET A 353 12.14 -4.11 -1.94
C MET A 353 13.22 -4.92 -1.22
N HIS A 354 13.46 -6.16 -1.62
CA HIS A 354 14.39 -7.06 -0.94
C HIS A 354 15.75 -7.17 -1.65
N TYR A 355 15.77 -7.07 -2.96
CA TYR A 355 16.97 -7.30 -3.76
C TYR A 355 17.32 -6.07 -4.59
N ARG A 356 17.96 -5.10 -3.96
CA ARG A 356 18.43 -3.92 -4.66
C ARG A 356 19.94 -3.81 -4.59
N THR A 357 20.56 -3.66 -5.75
CA THR A 357 22.01 -3.42 -5.85
C THR A 357 22.28 -1.92 -5.79
N TYR A 358 23.09 -1.49 -4.82
CA TYR A 358 23.59 -0.13 -4.71
C TYR A 358 25.03 -0.09 -5.18
N VAL A 359 25.37 0.95 -5.94
CA VAL A 359 26.75 1.28 -6.23
C VAL A 359 27.20 2.32 -5.21
N LYS A 360 28.18 1.95 -4.37
CA LYS A 360 28.80 2.87 -3.40
C LYS A 360 29.61 3.93 -4.12
N LYS A 361 29.98 5.00 -3.39
CA LYS A 361 30.82 6.08 -3.91
C LYS A 361 32.20 5.60 -4.42
N ASP A 362 32.68 4.48 -3.91
CA ASP A 362 33.94 3.83 -4.31
C ASP A 362 33.79 2.90 -5.53
N GLY A 363 32.57 2.80 -6.11
CA GLY A 363 32.28 1.96 -7.26
C GLY A 363 32.00 0.50 -6.93
N THR A 364 32.07 0.09 -5.68
CA THR A 364 31.71 -1.28 -5.27
C THR A 364 30.20 -1.46 -5.27
N GLN A 365 29.73 -2.64 -5.66
CA GLN A 365 28.32 -2.99 -5.61
C GLN A 365 28.01 -3.64 -4.26
N GLU A 366 26.89 -3.24 -3.69
CA GLU A 366 26.35 -3.82 -2.46
C GLU A 366 24.87 -4.10 -2.67
N GLU A 367 24.46 -5.33 -2.42
CA GLU A 367 23.04 -5.68 -2.38
C GLU A 367 22.47 -5.28 -1.02
N ARG A 368 21.48 -4.41 -1.03
CA ARG A 368 20.77 -3.98 0.18
C ARG A 368 19.30 -4.22 0.04
N ARG A 369 18.67 -4.59 1.14
CA ARG A 369 17.20 -4.51 1.24
C ARG A 369 16.77 -3.05 1.25
N THR A 370 15.90 -2.68 0.35
CA THR A 370 15.26 -1.37 0.38
C THR A 370 14.16 -1.40 1.44
N ARG A 371 14.25 -0.50 2.41
CA ARG A 371 13.10 -0.24 3.28
C ARG A 371 12.00 0.40 2.45
N PRO A 372 10.73 0.00 2.65
CA PRO A 372 9.61 0.64 1.96
C PRO A 372 9.47 2.09 2.42
N VAL A 373 10.19 3.00 1.77
CA VAL A 373 10.00 4.45 1.93
C VAL A 373 8.58 4.86 1.54
N SER A 374 7.95 4.08 0.65
CA SER A 374 6.59 4.29 0.19
C SER A 374 5.51 4.16 1.27
N TYR A 375 5.73 3.40 2.33
CA TYR A 375 4.71 3.21 3.37
C TYR A 375 4.46 4.48 4.19
N THR A 376 5.49 5.26 4.45
CA THR A 376 5.37 6.56 5.12
C THR A 376 4.71 7.61 4.21
N HIS A 377 4.96 7.54 2.91
CA HIS A 377 4.30 8.43 1.94
C HIS A 377 2.84 8.06 1.68
N LEU A 378 2.49 6.78 1.66
CA LEU A 378 1.10 6.33 1.56
C LEU A 378 0.26 6.83 2.74
N ARG A 379 0.79 6.76 3.98
CA ARG A 379 0.10 7.27 5.18
C ARG A 379 -0.06 8.80 5.17
N ALA A 380 0.91 9.54 4.67
CA ALA A 380 0.83 11.00 4.61
C ALA A 380 -0.28 11.50 3.66
N HIS A 381 -0.65 10.71 2.65
CA HIS A 381 -1.75 11.03 1.74
C HIS A 381 -3.13 10.63 2.26
N GLU A 382 -3.22 9.59 3.08
CA GLU A 382 -4.49 9.17 3.69
C GLU A 382 -4.97 10.12 4.81
N THR A 383 -4.05 10.91 5.39
CA THR A 383 -4.37 11.87 6.45
C THR A 383 -4.62 13.30 5.95
N SER A 384 -4.50 13.56 4.66
CA SER A 384 -4.71 14.88 4.04
C SER A 384 -5.89 14.93 3.07
N ALA A 385 -6.79 13.94 3.11
CA ALA A 385 -8.05 13.94 2.35
C ALA A 385 -9.25 14.15 3.26
#